data_add67b9fb292ba6de85da7d6ca9dc98b
#
_entry.id   add67b9fb292ba6de85da7d6ca9dc98b
#
_cell.length_a   1.000
_cell.length_b   1.000
_cell.length_c   1.000
_cell.angle_alpha   90.00
_cell.angle_beta   90.00
_cell.angle_gamma   90.00
#
_symmetry.space_group_name_H-M   'P 1'
#
loop_
_entity.id
_entity.type
_entity.pdbx_description
1 polymer ?
#
loop_
_entity_poly.entity_id
_entity_poly.type
_entity_poly.pdbx_seq_one_letter_code
_entity_poly.pdbx_strand_id
1 'polypeptide(L)'
;AWVYDPEREQRPIVLLAGSAEEASELRDHFVRVGIDNVTGYITSLDGLDLVTPKLVKPEELGTFEHTLLLDVRNKTEFAAGHLPEAVNISGGRVLWALDQLPNNGTIVTYCQSGVRNSIAASVLRSQGYDVVELEGSYLGWVAVSGNTPVTEPDLIEAA
;
A
#
# COMPACT_ATOMS: atom_id res chain seq x y z
N ALA A 1 -2.71 8.35 0.65
CA ALA A 1 -3.19 7.01 0.93
C ALA A 1 -3.21 6.83 2.43
N TRP A 2 -4.33 6.37 2.98
CA TRP A 2 -4.53 6.20 4.42
C TRP A 2 -4.96 4.78 4.69
N VAL A 3 -4.37 4.17 5.70
CA VAL A 3 -4.95 2.99 6.36
C VAL A 3 -5.42 3.46 7.72
N TYR A 4 -6.72 3.46 7.92
CA TYR A 4 -7.31 3.78 9.20
C TYR A 4 -7.28 2.52 10.09
N ASP A 5 -6.70 2.66 11.27
CA ASP A 5 -6.64 1.60 12.28
C ASP A 5 -7.30 2.12 13.56
N PRO A 6 -8.55 1.72 13.86
CA PRO A 6 -9.28 2.19 15.03
C PRO A 6 -8.60 1.82 16.35
N GLU A 7 -7.84 0.73 16.40
CA GLU A 7 -7.11 0.33 17.61
C GLU A 7 -5.91 1.23 17.90
N ARG A 8 -5.43 1.96 16.88
CA ARG A 8 -4.28 2.87 16.98
C ARG A 8 -4.67 4.34 16.91
N GLU A 9 -5.95 4.65 16.79
CA GLU A 9 -6.44 6.03 16.65
C GLU A 9 -5.95 6.97 17.77
N GLN A 10 -5.83 6.45 18.98
CA GLN A 10 -5.38 7.21 20.16
C GLN A 10 -3.85 7.25 20.35
N ARG A 11 -3.10 6.57 19.49
CA ARG A 11 -1.63 6.57 19.61
C ARG A 11 -1.06 7.91 19.16
N PRO A 12 -0.01 8.43 19.84
CA PRO A 12 0.65 9.65 19.40
C PRO A 12 1.30 9.45 18.03
N ILE A 13 1.15 10.46 17.19
CA ILE A 13 1.76 10.50 15.84
C ILE A 13 3.01 11.38 15.92
N VAL A 14 4.13 10.86 15.45
CA VAL A 14 5.37 11.60 15.24
C VAL A 14 5.60 11.71 13.73
N LEU A 15 5.79 12.92 13.24
CA LEU A 15 6.01 13.18 11.83
C LEU A 15 7.50 13.04 11.47
N LEU A 16 7.80 12.59 10.26
CA LEU A 16 9.10 12.76 9.64
C LEU A 16 9.02 13.99 8.73
N ALA A 17 9.75 15.06 9.05
CA ALA A 17 9.73 16.32 8.32
C ALA A 17 11.13 16.93 8.28
N GLY A 18 11.47 17.62 7.21
CA GLY A 18 12.79 18.25 7.06
C GLY A 18 12.99 19.51 7.90
N SER A 19 11.87 20.13 8.35
CA SER A 19 11.91 21.34 9.19
C SER A 19 10.69 21.46 10.10
N ALA A 20 10.73 22.40 11.03
CA ALA A 20 9.60 22.72 11.91
C ALA A 20 8.40 23.30 11.14
N GLU A 21 8.67 24.08 10.08
CA GLU A 21 7.66 24.66 9.22
C GLU A 21 6.90 23.55 8.47
N GLU A 22 7.63 22.62 7.85
CA GLU A 22 7.03 21.46 7.17
C GLU A 22 6.22 20.60 8.14
N ALA A 23 6.74 20.35 9.34
CA ALA A 23 6.02 19.60 10.37
C ALA A 23 4.71 20.28 10.78
N SER A 24 4.72 21.62 10.87
CA SER A 24 3.50 22.40 11.17
C SER A 24 2.47 22.31 10.04
N GLU A 25 2.89 22.43 8.79
CA GLU A 25 2.00 22.27 7.62
C GLU A 25 1.39 20.87 7.57
N LEU A 26 2.21 19.83 7.76
CA LEU A 26 1.74 18.44 7.82
C LEU A 26 0.72 18.24 8.95
N ARG A 27 1.01 18.75 10.14
CA ARG A 27 0.08 18.68 11.27
C ARG A 27 -1.26 19.34 10.93
N ASP A 28 -1.24 20.50 10.30
CA ASP A 28 -2.46 21.21 9.92
C ASP A 28 -3.29 20.41 8.88
N HIS A 29 -2.63 19.65 8.00
CA HIS A 29 -3.31 18.72 7.10
C HIS A 29 -3.99 17.57 7.87
N PHE A 30 -3.35 17.02 8.90
CA PHE A 30 -3.94 16.00 9.75
C PHE A 30 -5.16 16.53 10.52
N VAL A 31 -5.05 17.72 11.12
CA VAL A 31 -6.16 18.35 11.84
C VAL A 31 -7.39 18.57 10.94
N ARG A 32 -7.20 18.96 9.67
CA ARG A 32 -8.30 19.14 8.71
C ARG A 32 -9.11 17.87 8.45
N VAL A 33 -8.54 16.69 8.69
CA VAL A 33 -9.23 15.39 8.54
C VAL A 33 -9.58 14.76 9.90
N GLY A 34 -9.51 15.56 10.98
CA GLY A 34 -9.92 15.14 12.32
C GLY A 34 -8.86 14.35 13.10
N ILE A 35 -7.59 14.42 12.69
CA ILE A 35 -6.47 13.77 13.39
C ILE A 35 -5.69 14.85 14.12
N ASP A 36 -5.76 14.88 15.44
CA ASP A 36 -5.17 15.94 16.30
C ASP A 36 -4.09 15.45 17.28
N ASN A 37 -3.81 14.15 17.28
CA ASN A 37 -2.86 13.49 18.17
C ASN A 37 -1.40 13.51 17.65
N VAL A 38 -1.06 14.46 16.79
CA VAL A 38 0.33 14.71 16.37
C VAL A 38 1.09 15.38 17.53
N THR A 39 2.08 14.68 18.09
CA THR A 39 2.78 15.07 19.32
C THR A 39 4.18 15.60 19.08
N GLY A 40 4.73 15.42 17.88
CA GLY A 40 6.07 15.89 17.54
C GLY A 40 6.51 15.53 16.14
N TYR A 41 7.76 15.83 15.83
CA TYR A 41 8.40 15.45 14.58
C TYR A 41 9.86 15.07 14.80
N ILE A 42 10.40 14.31 13.85
CA ILE A 42 11.82 13.97 13.72
C ILE A 42 12.30 14.40 12.32
N THR A 43 13.60 14.70 12.23
CA THR A 43 14.21 15.14 10.96
C THR A 43 15.07 14.06 10.29
N SER A 44 15.28 12.93 10.98
CA SER A 44 16.07 11.79 10.49
C SER A 44 15.43 10.50 10.96
N LEU A 45 15.71 9.42 10.24
CA LEU A 45 15.38 8.05 10.65
C LEU A 45 16.54 7.36 11.43
N ASP A 46 17.60 8.10 11.73
CA ASP A 46 18.77 7.58 12.45
C ASP A 46 18.36 7.03 13.83
N GLY A 47 18.84 5.85 14.15
CA GLY A 47 18.53 5.17 15.42
C GLY A 47 17.18 4.46 15.47
N LEU A 48 16.41 4.44 14.37
CA LEU A 48 15.20 3.64 14.26
C LEU A 48 15.51 2.26 13.64
N ASP A 49 14.80 1.23 14.09
CA ASP A 49 14.81 -0.06 13.44
C ASP A 49 14.03 0.03 12.12
N LEU A 50 14.76 0.04 11.02
CA LEU A 50 14.19 0.13 9.68
C LEU A 50 14.06 -1.25 9.06
N VAL A 51 12.95 -1.49 8.40
CA VAL A 51 12.72 -2.68 7.59
C VAL A 51 12.92 -2.34 6.12
N THR A 52 13.84 -3.03 5.46
CA THR A 52 13.98 -2.96 4.01
C THR A 52 12.90 -3.84 3.37
N PRO A 53 12.04 -3.30 2.50
CA PRO A 53 11.02 -4.09 1.83
C PRO A 53 11.66 -5.12 0.90
N LYS A 54 11.08 -6.31 0.84
CA LYS A 54 11.36 -7.27 -0.23
C LYS A 54 10.67 -6.81 -1.50
N LEU A 55 11.39 -6.80 -2.62
CA LEU A 55 10.88 -6.41 -3.92
C LEU A 55 10.93 -7.58 -4.90
N VAL A 56 9.99 -7.62 -5.83
CA VAL A 56 10.02 -8.48 -7.02
C VAL A 56 9.94 -7.59 -8.25
N LYS A 57 10.78 -7.85 -9.25
CA LYS A 57 10.75 -7.11 -10.51
C LYS A 57 9.55 -7.53 -11.37
N PRO A 58 9.01 -6.62 -12.18
CA PRO A 58 7.91 -6.96 -13.09
C PRO A 58 8.21 -8.13 -14.02
N GLU A 59 9.45 -8.25 -14.52
CA GLU A 59 9.90 -9.32 -15.41
C GLU A 59 9.97 -10.69 -14.72
N GLU A 60 10.18 -10.68 -13.41
CA GLU A 60 10.33 -11.89 -12.59
C GLU A 60 8.98 -12.36 -12.01
N LEU A 61 7.95 -11.51 -12.02
CA LEU A 61 6.67 -11.79 -11.36
C LEU A 61 6.03 -13.10 -11.84
N GLY A 62 6.06 -13.38 -13.15
CA GLY A 62 5.45 -14.58 -13.73
C GLY A 62 6.09 -15.91 -13.29
N THR A 63 7.31 -15.87 -12.73
CA THR A 63 8.01 -17.04 -12.18
C THR A 63 8.19 -16.96 -10.66
N PHE A 64 7.80 -15.86 -10.05
CA PHE A 64 7.89 -15.65 -8.61
C PHE A 64 6.76 -16.39 -7.89
N GLU A 65 7.12 -17.32 -6.99
CA GLU A 65 6.12 -18.06 -6.21
C GLU A 65 5.43 -17.14 -5.20
N HIS A 66 4.13 -17.01 -5.34
CA HIS A 66 3.28 -16.25 -4.43
C HIS A 66 1.90 -16.89 -4.27
N THR A 67 1.26 -16.65 -3.15
CA THR A 67 -0.07 -17.17 -2.83
C THR A 67 -1.16 -16.20 -3.27
N LEU A 68 -0.89 -14.91 -3.24
CA LEU A 68 -1.83 -13.85 -3.62
C LEU A 68 -1.11 -12.71 -4.30
N LEU A 69 -1.67 -12.23 -5.41
CA LEU A 69 -1.32 -10.96 -6.04
C LEU A 69 -2.40 -9.94 -5.67
N LEU A 70 -2.03 -8.91 -4.89
CA LEU A 70 -2.96 -7.97 -4.27
C LEU A 70 -2.82 -6.57 -4.86
N ASP A 71 -3.86 -6.11 -5.54
CA ASP A 71 -3.99 -4.71 -5.99
C ASP A 71 -4.60 -3.85 -4.88
N VAL A 72 -3.84 -2.89 -4.37
CA VAL A 72 -4.30 -1.99 -3.32
C VAL A 72 -4.82 -0.64 -3.85
N ARG A 73 -5.05 -0.54 -5.16
CA ARG A 73 -5.70 0.62 -5.78
C ARG A 73 -7.19 0.63 -5.47
N ASN A 74 -7.88 1.68 -5.88
CA ASN A 74 -9.34 1.70 -5.77
C ASN A 74 -9.99 0.80 -6.85
N LYS A 75 -11.27 0.48 -6.63
CA LYS A 75 -12.04 -0.42 -7.49
C LYS A 75 -12.12 0.06 -8.95
N THR A 76 -12.23 1.36 -9.18
CA THR A 76 -12.32 1.91 -10.54
C THR A 76 -10.99 1.84 -11.29
N GLU A 77 -9.85 2.05 -10.61
CA GLU A 77 -8.53 1.85 -11.19
C GLU A 77 -8.31 0.37 -11.56
N PHE A 78 -8.73 -0.55 -10.67
CA PHE A 78 -8.65 -1.98 -10.91
C PHE A 78 -9.48 -2.39 -12.14
N ALA A 79 -10.74 -1.97 -12.19
CA ALA A 79 -11.64 -2.28 -13.30
C ALA A 79 -11.16 -1.73 -14.65
N ALA A 80 -10.53 -0.55 -14.65
CA ALA A 80 -9.95 0.05 -15.84
C ALA A 80 -8.71 -0.69 -16.38
N GLY A 81 -8.05 -1.51 -15.54
CA GLY A 81 -6.94 -2.36 -15.94
C GLY A 81 -6.12 -2.81 -14.76
N HIS A 82 -5.89 -4.11 -14.63
CA HIS A 82 -5.14 -4.73 -13.54
C HIS A 82 -4.25 -5.88 -14.04
N LEU A 83 -3.35 -6.37 -13.22
CA LEU A 83 -2.54 -7.54 -13.52
C LEU A 83 -3.44 -8.79 -13.53
N PRO A 84 -3.21 -9.75 -14.45
CA PRO A 84 -3.92 -11.02 -14.43
C PRO A 84 -3.86 -11.70 -13.06
N GLU A 85 -4.95 -12.36 -12.66
CA GLU A 85 -5.08 -13.09 -11.38
C GLU A 85 -5.02 -12.21 -10.12
N ALA A 86 -4.89 -10.90 -10.24
CA ALA A 86 -4.88 -10.00 -9.10
C ALA A 86 -6.25 -9.92 -8.43
N VAL A 87 -6.23 -9.86 -7.10
CA VAL A 87 -7.40 -9.56 -6.27
C VAL A 87 -7.32 -8.11 -5.82
N ASN A 88 -8.45 -7.39 -5.82
CA ASN A 88 -8.48 -6.01 -5.40
C ASN A 88 -9.01 -5.84 -3.97
N ILE A 89 -8.17 -5.30 -3.11
CA ILE A 89 -8.56 -4.77 -1.81
C ILE A 89 -7.95 -3.38 -1.67
N SER A 90 -8.75 -2.35 -1.73
CA SER A 90 -8.31 -0.97 -1.59
C SER A 90 -7.45 -0.79 -0.33
N GLY A 91 -6.28 -0.17 -0.43
CA GLY A 91 -5.32 -0.06 0.68
C GLY A 91 -5.91 0.51 1.97
N GLY A 92 -6.84 1.46 1.87
CA GLY A 92 -7.57 2.00 3.02
C GLY A 92 -8.48 0.99 3.73
N ARG A 93 -8.79 -0.15 3.11
CA ARG A 93 -9.68 -1.19 3.64
C ARG A 93 -8.95 -2.48 4.02
N VAL A 94 -7.64 -2.54 3.83
CA VAL A 94 -6.87 -3.78 4.01
C VAL A 94 -7.01 -4.39 5.42
N LEU A 95 -7.07 -3.55 6.46
CA LEU A 95 -7.25 -4.01 7.85
C LEU A 95 -8.64 -4.63 8.12
N TRP A 96 -9.66 -4.26 7.35
CA TRP A 96 -11.02 -4.84 7.50
C TRP A 96 -11.24 -6.07 6.61
N ALA A 97 -10.23 -6.46 5.85
CA ALA A 97 -10.29 -7.57 4.91
C ALA A 97 -9.23 -8.64 5.21
N LEU A 98 -8.65 -8.65 6.42
CA LEU A 98 -7.62 -9.61 6.80
C LEU A 98 -8.10 -11.06 6.74
N ASP A 99 -9.39 -11.29 7.01
CA ASP A 99 -10.04 -12.60 6.90
C ASP A 99 -10.16 -13.12 5.45
N GLN A 100 -9.99 -12.25 4.46
CA GLN A 100 -9.97 -12.59 3.03
C GLN A 100 -8.57 -12.91 2.52
N LEU A 101 -7.54 -12.68 3.34
CA LEU A 101 -6.16 -12.92 2.97
C LEU A 101 -5.72 -14.34 3.35
N PRO A 102 -4.78 -14.95 2.61
CA PRO A 102 -4.28 -16.27 2.94
C PRO A 102 -3.53 -16.24 4.28
N ASN A 103 -3.77 -17.26 5.12
CA ASN A 103 -3.11 -17.38 6.42
C ASN A 103 -1.61 -17.73 6.32
N ASN A 104 -1.14 -18.13 5.16
CA ASN A 104 0.24 -18.53 4.90
C ASN A 104 0.64 -18.22 3.46
N GLY A 105 1.95 -18.26 3.21
CA GLY A 105 2.52 -17.94 1.90
C GLY A 105 2.80 -16.46 1.70
N THR A 106 3.32 -16.14 0.53
CA THR A 106 3.76 -14.78 0.19
C THR A 106 2.66 -14.01 -0.53
N ILE A 107 2.37 -12.81 -0.07
CA ILE A 107 1.49 -11.85 -0.74
C ILE A 107 2.36 -10.88 -1.54
N VAL A 108 2.17 -10.84 -2.86
CA VAL A 108 2.74 -9.77 -3.68
C VAL A 108 1.75 -8.62 -3.76
N THR A 109 2.18 -7.42 -3.40
CA THR A 109 1.32 -6.24 -3.39
C THR A 109 1.75 -5.22 -4.43
N TYR A 110 0.80 -4.49 -5.01
CA TYR A 110 1.07 -3.37 -5.91
C TYR A 110 -0.01 -2.29 -5.85
N CYS A 111 0.36 -1.08 -6.25
CA CYS A 111 -0.60 0.00 -6.52
C CYS A 111 -0.34 0.60 -7.90
N GLN A 112 -0.52 1.91 -8.09
CA GLN A 112 -0.22 2.57 -9.37
C GLN A 112 1.29 2.72 -9.57
N SER A 113 2.01 3.28 -8.58
CA SER A 113 3.42 3.67 -8.70
C SER A 113 4.28 3.42 -7.44
N GLY A 114 3.74 2.73 -6.42
CA GLY A 114 4.46 2.31 -5.22
C GLY A 114 4.02 2.99 -3.91
N VAL A 115 3.64 4.26 -3.90
CA VAL A 115 3.37 5.03 -2.66
C VAL A 115 2.26 4.41 -1.79
N ARG A 116 1.10 4.11 -2.36
CA ARG A 116 0.00 3.46 -1.61
C ARG A 116 0.38 2.03 -1.22
N ASN A 117 1.16 1.38 -2.08
CA ASN A 117 1.62 0.02 -1.89
C ASN A 117 2.52 -0.09 -0.65
N SER A 118 3.51 0.77 -0.49
CA SER A 118 4.43 0.71 0.65
C SER A 118 3.71 0.86 1.99
N ILE A 119 2.66 1.69 2.05
CA ILE A 119 1.81 1.85 3.24
C ILE A 119 1.03 0.55 3.52
N ALA A 120 0.32 0.02 2.51
CA ALA A 120 -0.47 -1.21 2.67
C ALA A 120 0.43 -2.41 3.02
N ALA A 121 1.58 -2.56 2.36
CA ALA A 121 2.56 -3.60 2.65
C ALA A 121 3.12 -3.50 4.08
N SER A 122 3.42 -2.28 4.54
CA SER A 122 3.87 -2.05 5.92
C SER A 122 2.82 -2.47 6.94
N VAL A 123 1.56 -2.14 6.69
CA VAL A 123 0.44 -2.54 7.55
C VAL A 123 0.29 -4.06 7.56
N LEU A 124 0.30 -4.72 6.42
CA LEU A 124 0.20 -6.18 6.34
C LEU A 124 1.36 -6.88 7.06
N ARG A 125 2.59 -6.39 6.90
CA ARG A 125 3.75 -6.91 7.66
C ARG A 125 3.56 -6.75 9.17
N SER A 126 2.98 -5.63 9.63
CA SER A 126 2.68 -5.43 11.06
C SER A 126 1.62 -6.39 11.60
N GLN A 127 0.82 -7.00 10.71
CA GLN A 127 -0.16 -8.05 11.03
C GLN A 127 0.43 -9.46 10.88
N GLY A 128 1.73 -9.58 10.55
CA GLY A 128 2.44 -10.87 10.47
C GLY A 128 2.46 -11.53 9.09
N TYR A 129 1.97 -10.87 8.05
CA TYR A 129 2.01 -11.41 6.69
C TYR A 129 3.41 -11.30 6.06
N ASP A 130 3.80 -12.30 5.28
CA ASP A 130 4.98 -12.21 4.41
C ASP A 130 4.59 -11.47 3.13
N VAL A 131 5.13 -10.25 2.97
CA VAL A 131 4.74 -9.34 1.90
C VAL A 131 5.95 -8.94 1.07
N VAL A 132 5.81 -9.09 -0.24
CA VAL A 132 6.74 -8.62 -1.26
C VAL A 132 6.06 -7.53 -2.08
N GLU A 133 6.78 -6.48 -2.42
CA GLU A 133 6.23 -5.37 -3.20
C GLU A 133 6.67 -5.49 -4.66
N LEU A 134 5.74 -5.29 -5.60
CA LEU A 134 6.06 -5.24 -7.02
C LEU A 134 6.79 -3.92 -7.33
N GLU A 135 8.03 -4.02 -7.79
CA GLU A 135 8.86 -2.86 -8.14
C GLU A 135 8.19 -2.07 -9.29
N GLY A 136 8.12 -0.75 -9.14
CA GLY A 136 7.42 0.12 -10.08
C GLY A 136 5.90 -0.07 -10.12
N SER A 137 5.36 -1.07 -9.39
CA SER A 137 3.91 -1.34 -9.28
C SER A 137 3.25 -1.53 -10.65
N TYR A 138 1.98 -1.13 -10.82
CA TYR A 138 1.23 -1.29 -12.07
C TYR A 138 1.94 -0.64 -13.27
N LEU A 139 2.44 0.59 -13.12
CA LEU A 139 3.13 1.28 -14.21
C LEU A 139 4.43 0.58 -14.62
N GLY A 140 5.20 0.07 -13.66
CA GLY A 140 6.40 -0.72 -13.95
C GLY A 140 6.05 -2.00 -14.69
N TRP A 141 5.00 -2.69 -14.27
CA TRP A 141 4.56 -3.93 -14.90
C TRP A 141 4.06 -3.72 -16.35
N VAL A 142 3.24 -2.69 -16.58
CA VAL A 142 2.73 -2.34 -17.93
C VAL A 142 3.85 -1.94 -18.87
N ALA A 143 4.95 -1.37 -18.35
CA ALA A 143 6.10 -0.98 -19.18
C ALA A 143 6.89 -2.18 -19.73
N VAL A 144 6.72 -3.39 -19.18
CA VAL A 144 7.36 -4.61 -19.68
C VAL A 144 6.66 -5.07 -20.95
N SER A 145 7.44 -5.29 -22.00
CA SER A 145 6.91 -5.75 -23.29
C SER A 145 6.20 -7.10 -23.19
N GLY A 146 5.01 -7.16 -23.72
CA GLY A 146 4.17 -8.38 -23.71
C GLY A 146 3.16 -8.43 -22.55
N ASN A 147 3.30 -7.60 -21.54
CA ASN A 147 2.31 -7.52 -20.45
C ASN A 147 1.04 -6.81 -20.94
N THR A 148 -0.10 -7.44 -20.71
CA THR A 148 -1.41 -6.90 -21.10
C THR A 148 -2.34 -6.91 -19.90
N PRO A 149 -2.84 -5.74 -19.46
CA PRO A 149 -3.81 -5.66 -18.38
C PRO A 149 -5.13 -6.36 -18.71
N VAL A 150 -5.75 -6.94 -17.69
CA VAL A 150 -7.15 -7.38 -17.72
C VAL A 150 -8.04 -6.21 -17.35
N THR A 151 -9.22 -6.11 -17.95
CA THR A 151 -10.22 -5.07 -17.67
C THR A 151 -11.55 -5.69 -17.25
N GLU A 152 -12.26 -5.03 -16.35
CA GLU A 152 -13.58 -5.43 -15.86
C GLU A 152 -14.57 -4.26 -15.97
N PRO A 153 -15.01 -3.90 -17.18
CA PRO A 153 -15.83 -2.72 -17.41
C PRO A 153 -17.14 -2.73 -16.62
N ASP A 154 -17.75 -3.88 -16.37
CA ASP A 154 -19.00 -4.02 -15.63
C ASP A 154 -18.87 -3.55 -14.17
N LEU A 155 -17.68 -3.57 -13.58
CA LEU A 155 -17.43 -3.03 -12.24
C LEU A 155 -17.44 -1.50 -12.21
N ILE A 156 -17.23 -0.83 -13.34
CA ILE A 156 -17.26 0.64 -13.45
C ILE A 156 -18.71 1.13 -13.48
N GLU A 157 -19.60 0.41 -14.18
CA GLU A 157 -21.02 0.76 -14.30
C GLU A 157 -21.80 0.53 -12.99
N ALA A 158 -21.32 -0.35 -12.10
CA ALA A 158 -21.95 -0.71 -10.83
C ALA A 158 -21.52 0.17 -9.63
N ALA A 159 -20.64 1.14 -9.83
CA ALA A 159 -20.10 2.03 -8.79
C ALA A 159 -20.73 3.42 -8.86
#